data_60c78c5c5742294fd1e1fbe912cef591
#
_entry.id   60c78c5c5742294fd1e1fbe912cef591
#
_cell.length_a   1.000
_cell.length_b   1.000
_cell.length_c   1.000
_cell.angle_alpha   90.00
_cell.angle_beta   90.00
_cell.angle_gamma   90.00
#
_symmetry.space_group_name_H-M   'P 1'
#
loop_
_entity.id
_entity.type
_entity.pdbx_description
1 polymer ?
#
loop_
_entity_poly.entity_id
_entity_poly.type
_entity_poly.pdbx_seq_one_letter_code
_entity_poly.pdbx_strand_id
1 'polypeptide(L)'
;MITKRIIPCLDVRDGRVVKGVNFEGLRDVNSPVALAEYYTNNGADELVFYDITASAEGRALFTDILRDTASRVFIPLTVGGGINTLDDFDRVLKCGADKVSVNSGAIRDPSLIGAAAKRYGDQCVVLSVDIKRVDGEFRVFARGGRDDTGMEALGWIERCVAAGAGEVVVNSIDTDGVKGGFDLEMLAAVCSRVRVPVVASGGAGSIADFVTLFRSVPRVSAGLAASIFHFGEVAIPDLKRELAGNDINVRL
;
A
#
# COMPACT_ATOMS: atom_id res chain seq x y z
N MET A 1 -10.70 15.91 -13.47
CA MET A 1 -9.74 14.78 -13.53
C MET A 1 -9.28 14.52 -12.11
N ILE A 2 -9.22 13.27 -11.63
CA ILE A 2 -8.83 12.96 -10.25
C ILE A 2 -7.31 13.16 -10.12
N THR A 3 -6.88 13.85 -9.07
CA THR A 3 -5.45 14.07 -8.76
C THR A 3 -4.77 12.77 -8.38
N LYS A 4 -3.61 12.48 -8.99
CA LYS A 4 -2.81 11.30 -8.67
C LYS A 4 -2.02 11.52 -7.39
N ARG A 5 -1.97 10.52 -6.51
CA ARG A 5 -1.23 10.57 -5.25
C ARG A 5 0.10 9.83 -5.37
N ILE A 6 1.11 10.38 -4.74
CA ILE A 6 2.43 9.75 -4.57
C ILE A 6 2.58 9.36 -3.12
N ILE A 7 2.75 8.07 -2.88
CA ILE A 7 2.64 7.45 -1.55
C ILE A 7 3.95 6.72 -1.20
N PRO A 8 4.78 7.24 -0.30
CA PRO A 8 5.86 6.47 0.31
C PRO A 8 5.31 5.36 1.22
N CYS A 9 5.96 4.19 1.21
CA CYS A 9 5.64 3.08 2.10
C CYS A 9 6.77 2.84 3.10
N LEU A 10 6.45 2.83 4.39
CA LEU A 10 7.35 2.47 5.48
C LEU A 10 7.14 1.00 5.84
N ASP A 11 8.01 0.12 5.36
CA ASP A 11 8.04 -1.28 5.75
C ASP A 11 8.79 -1.39 7.09
N VAL A 12 8.07 -1.62 8.18
CA VAL A 12 8.62 -1.61 9.54
C VAL A 12 8.82 -3.04 10.06
N ARG A 13 10.01 -3.30 10.57
CA ARG A 13 10.38 -4.52 11.29
C ARG A 13 11.19 -4.15 12.53
N ASP A 14 10.84 -4.73 13.67
CA ASP A 14 11.54 -4.49 14.95
C ASP A 14 11.72 -3.00 15.27
N GLY A 15 10.70 -2.19 14.92
CA GLY A 15 10.70 -0.75 15.15
C GLY A 15 11.57 0.08 14.20
N ARG A 16 12.12 -0.51 13.16
CA ARG A 16 12.95 0.14 12.15
C ARG A 16 12.35 0.00 10.77
N VAL A 17 12.50 1.03 9.93
CA VAL A 17 12.16 0.90 8.51
C VAL A 17 13.24 0.07 7.83
N VAL A 18 12.79 -0.95 7.10
CA VAL A 18 13.66 -1.86 6.37
C VAL A 18 13.23 -1.95 4.90
N LYS A 19 14.12 -2.35 4.01
CA LYS A 19 13.79 -2.66 2.62
C LYS A 19 14.65 -3.80 2.09
N GLY A 20 14.01 -4.68 1.33
CA GLY A 20 14.64 -5.80 0.61
C GLY A 20 14.15 -5.87 -0.84
N VAL A 21 14.50 -6.96 -1.51
CA VAL A 21 14.01 -7.32 -2.86
C VAL A 21 13.17 -8.58 -2.73
N ASN A 22 11.99 -8.63 -3.35
CA ASN A 22 11.04 -9.76 -3.27
C ASN A 22 10.79 -10.22 -1.81
N PHE A 23 10.69 -9.27 -0.88
CA PHE A 23 10.54 -9.49 0.58
C PHE A 23 11.71 -10.20 1.27
N GLU A 24 12.88 -10.30 0.62
CA GLU A 24 14.10 -10.92 1.16
C GLU A 24 15.26 -9.91 1.27
N GLY A 25 16.31 -10.27 2.02
CA GLY A 25 17.52 -9.48 2.13
C GLY A 25 17.34 -8.10 2.78
N LEU A 26 16.46 -8.00 3.80
CA LEU A 26 16.09 -6.73 4.44
C LEU A 26 17.30 -5.99 5.02
N ARG A 27 17.43 -4.72 4.66
CA ARG A 27 18.44 -3.76 5.19
C ARG A 27 17.73 -2.69 5.99
N ASP A 28 18.32 -2.26 7.10
CA ASP A 28 17.87 -1.10 7.89
C ASP A 28 18.03 0.19 7.06
N VAL A 29 17.01 1.02 7.07
CA VAL A 29 16.99 2.32 6.38
C VAL A 29 17.10 3.45 7.40
N ASN A 30 16.09 3.58 8.30
CA ASN A 30 16.02 4.69 9.27
C ASN A 30 14.89 4.44 10.30
N SER A 31 14.72 5.41 11.22
CA SER A 31 13.56 5.48 12.12
C SER A 31 12.28 5.77 11.34
N PRO A 32 11.15 5.06 11.62
CA PRO A 32 9.84 5.37 11.02
C PRO A 32 9.40 6.81 11.25
N VAL A 33 9.64 7.34 12.45
CA VAL A 33 9.29 8.73 12.82
C VAL A 33 10.03 9.74 11.97
N ALA A 34 11.35 9.58 11.81
CA ALA A 34 12.17 10.50 11.02
C ALA A 34 11.79 10.48 9.53
N LEU A 35 11.52 9.30 8.96
CA LEU A 35 11.08 9.19 7.56
C LEU A 35 9.67 9.74 7.35
N ALA A 36 8.76 9.52 8.28
CA ALA A 36 7.41 10.05 8.23
C ALA A 36 7.39 11.58 8.22
N GLU A 37 8.18 12.21 9.10
CA GLU A 37 8.37 13.66 9.15
C GLU A 37 9.02 14.17 7.85
N TYR A 38 10.04 13.48 7.35
CA TYR A 38 10.68 13.83 6.09
C TYR A 38 9.68 13.82 4.92
N TYR A 39 8.91 12.74 4.73
CA TYR A 39 7.96 12.63 3.62
C TYR A 39 6.81 13.62 3.71
N THR A 40 6.29 13.85 4.92
CA THR A 40 5.26 14.87 5.16
C THR A 40 5.73 16.25 4.69
N ASN A 41 6.98 16.62 4.99
CA ASN A 41 7.55 17.91 4.64
C ASN A 41 8.07 17.99 3.19
N ASN A 42 8.21 16.85 2.49
CA ASN A 42 8.73 16.78 1.13
C ASN A 42 7.68 16.36 0.09
N GLY A 43 6.41 16.68 0.34
CA GLY A 43 5.36 16.67 -0.67
C GLY A 43 4.74 15.30 -0.94
N ALA A 44 4.87 14.32 -0.05
CA ALA A 44 4.04 13.10 -0.13
C ALA A 44 2.56 13.45 0.02
N ASP A 45 1.69 12.75 -0.70
CA ASP A 45 0.24 12.98 -0.63
C ASP A 45 -0.44 12.14 0.45
N GLU A 46 0.16 11.03 0.82
CA GLU A 46 -0.28 10.07 1.81
C GLU A 46 0.95 9.27 2.26
N LEU A 47 0.90 8.64 3.42
CA LEU A 47 1.94 7.75 3.93
C LEU A 47 1.32 6.38 4.26
N VAL A 48 2.04 5.31 3.93
CA VAL A 48 1.70 3.95 4.35
C VAL A 48 2.72 3.45 5.37
N PHE A 49 2.22 2.86 6.45
CA PHE A 49 3.02 2.20 7.50
C PHE A 49 2.60 0.73 7.58
N TYR A 50 3.50 -0.16 7.22
CA TYR A 50 3.29 -1.61 7.34
C TYR A 50 4.24 -2.23 8.36
N ASP A 51 3.68 -2.89 9.40
CA ASP A 51 4.44 -3.83 10.22
C ASP A 51 4.50 -5.17 9.47
N ILE A 52 5.60 -5.38 8.76
CA ILE A 52 5.73 -6.49 7.81
C ILE A 52 5.92 -7.86 8.46
N THR A 53 6.17 -7.92 9.76
CA THR A 53 6.38 -9.18 10.50
C THR A 53 5.20 -9.55 11.40
N ALA A 54 4.36 -8.59 11.80
CA ALA A 54 3.26 -8.81 12.73
C ALA A 54 2.33 -9.96 12.32
N SER A 55 1.95 -10.03 11.04
CA SER A 55 1.06 -11.09 10.52
C SER A 55 1.75 -12.46 10.50
N ALA A 56 3.03 -12.52 10.15
CA ALA A 56 3.80 -13.77 10.10
C ALA A 56 4.12 -14.32 11.49
N GLU A 57 4.37 -13.42 12.44
CA GLU A 57 4.69 -13.74 13.85
C GLU A 57 3.45 -13.92 14.73
N GLY A 58 2.26 -13.62 14.21
CA GLY A 58 1.00 -13.71 14.96
C GLY A 58 0.91 -12.73 16.13
N ARG A 59 1.63 -11.62 16.10
CA ARG A 59 1.64 -10.58 17.14
C ARG A 59 0.84 -9.34 16.75
N ALA A 60 0.53 -8.53 17.73
CA ALA A 60 -0.04 -7.21 17.50
C ALA A 60 1.01 -6.23 16.90
N LEU A 61 0.53 -5.24 16.15
CA LEU A 61 1.32 -4.15 15.60
C LEU A 61 1.97 -3.30 16.73
N PHE A 62 3.13 -2.72 16.47
CA PHE A 62 3.85 -1.83 17.41
C PHE A 62 3.13 -0.49 17.57
N THR A 63 2.25 -0.39 18.56
CA THR A 63 1.37 0.78 18.77
C THR A 63 2.12 2.02 19.23
N ASP A 64 3.17 1.88 20.02
CA ASP A 64 3.92 3.03 20.52
C ASP A 64 4.68 3.73 19.39
N ILE A 65 5.37 2.95 18.55
CA ILE A 65 6.05 3.48 17.37
C ILE A 65 5.05 4.08 16.37
N LEU A 66 3.88 3.46 16.21
CA LEU A 66 2.82 4.00 15.37
C LEU A 66 2.33 5.35 15.90
N ARG A 67 2.09 5.49 17.21
CA ARG A 67 1.63 6.74 17.83
C ARG A 67 2.66 7.85 17.67
N ASP A 68 3.93 7.53 17.89
CA ASP A 68 5.02 8.49 17.71
C ASP A 68 5.13 8.94 16.25
N THR A 69 5.01 7.99 15.30
CA THR A 69 5.01 8.27 13.87
C THR A 69 3.81 9.15 13.49
N ALA A 70 2.60 8.78 13.89
CA ALA A 70 1.37 9.50 13.59
C ALA A 70 1.39 10.94 14.12
N SER A 71 2.05 11.18 15.27
CA SER A 71 2.19 12.52 15.86
C SER A 71 2.99 13.51 14.99
N ARG A 72 3.75 13.03 14.01
CA ARG A 72 4.59 13.79 13.09
C ARG A 72 4.05 13.86 11.66
N VAL A 73 2.93 13.18 11.39
CA VAL A 73 2.33 13.08 10.04
C VAL A 73 1.10 13.97 9.97
N PHE A 74 1.06 14.87 8.97
CA PHE A 74 -0.05 15.79 8.70
C PHE A 74 -0.69 15.56 7.32
N ILE A 75 -0.42 14.40 6.74
CA ILE A 75 -1.05 13.86 5.54
C ILE A 75 -1.75 12.55 5.90
N PRO A 76 -2.72 12.04 5.10
CA PRO A 76 -3.39 10.79 5.41
C PRO A 76 -2.40 9.65 5.69
N LEU A 77 -2.62 8.92 6.78
CA LEU A 77 -1.80 7.78 7.21
C LEU A 77 -2.61 6.49 7.12
N THR A 78 -2.19 5.60 6.22
CA THR A 78 -2.70 4.23 6.12
C THR A 78 -1.80 3.27 6.89
N VAL A 79 -2.38 2.45 7.75
CA VAL A 79 -1.62 1.52 8.60
C VAL A 79 -2.08 0.08 8.40
N GLY A 80 -1.13 -0.84 8.29
CA GLY A 80 -1.40 -2.27 8.16
C GLY A 80 -0.33 -3.14 8.82
N GLY A 81 -0.56 -4.44 8.76
CA GLY A 81 0.27 -5.44 9.42
C GLY A 81 -0.38 -5.98 10.70
N GLY A 82 -0.62 -7.29 10.75
CA GLY A 82 -1.20 -7.94 11.92
C GLY A 82 -2.67 -7.59 12.23
N ILE A 83 -3.41 -7.01 11.30
CA ILE A 83 -4.83 -6.63 11.46
C ILE A 83 -5.71 -7.85 11.21
N ASN A 84 -6.43 -8.31 12.24
CA ASN A 84 -7.22 -9.53 12.20
C ASN A 84 -8.63 -9.39 12.78
N THR A 85 -8.89 -8.35 13.56
CA THR A 85 -10.13 -8.14 14.31
C THR A 85 -10.57 -6.68 14.26
N LEU A 86 -11.82 -6.38 14.61
CA LEU A 86 -12.29 -5.01 14.78
C LEU A 86 -11.56 -4.28 15.92
N ASP A 87 -11.08 -4.99 16.93
CA ASP A 87 -10.29 -4.40 18.01
C ASP A 87 -8.91 -3.94 17.50
N ASP A 88 -8.35 -4.64 16.50
CA ASP A 88 -7.13 -4.19 15.83
C ASP A 88 -7.38 -2.89 15.05
N PHE A 89 -8.50 -2.80 14.31
CA PHE A 89 -8.93 -1.54 13.66
C PHE A 89 -9.04 -0.40 14.67
N ASP A 90 -9.79 -0.62 15.75
CA ASP A 90 -10.01 0.38 16.80
C ASP A 90 -8.68 0.87 17.42
N ARG A 91 -7.78 -0.06 17.71
CA ARG A 91 -6.46 0.23 18.26
C ARG A 91 -5.61 1.09 17.32
N VAL A 92 -5.57 0.75 16.03
CA VAL A 92 -4.77 1.45 15.01
C VAL A 92 -5.33 2.86 14.75
N LEU A 93 -6.64 3.00 14.60
CA LEU A 93 -7.30 4.30 14.43
C LEU A 93 -7.08 5.21 15.66
N LYS A 94 -7.14 4.66 16.88
CA LYS A 94 -6.83 5.41 18.12
C LYS A 94 -5.36 5.83 18.25
N CYS A 95 -4.46 5.19 17.53
CA CYS A 95 -3.06 5.60 17.46
C CYS A 95 -2.81 6.72 16.44
N GLY A 96 -3.82 7.16 15.69
CA GLY A 96 -3.74 8.27 14.75
C GLY A 96 -3.71 7.88 13.26
N ALA A 97 -4.02 6.62 12.92
CA ALA A 97 -4.23 6.24 11.52
C ALA A 97 -5.57 6.78 10.99
N ASP A 98 -5.59 7.20 9.72
CA ASP A 98 -6.81 7.59 9.00
C ASP A 98 -7.47 6.39 8.31
N LYS A 99 -6.67 5.42 7.88
CA LYS A 99 -7.12 4.21 7.20
C LYS A 99 -6.39 2.98 7.74
N VAL A 100 -7.08 1.84 7.66
CA VAL A 100 -6.54 0.55 8.09
C VAL A 100 -6.49 -0.40 6.91
N SER A 101 -5.28 -0.91 6.63
CA SER A 101 -5.02 -1.84 5.54
C SER A 101 -5.03 -3.27 6.04
N VAL A 102 -5.83 -4.12 5.40
CA VAL A 102 -6.00 -5.53 5.75
C VAL A 102 -5.76 -6.43 4.53
N ASN A 103 -4.99 -7.51 4.72
CA ASN A 103 -4.77 -8.59 3.74
C ASN A 103 -5.09 -9.95 4.40
N SER A 104 -4.12 -10.58 5.04
CA SER A 104 -4.26 -11.94 5.60
C SER A 104 -5.41 -12.09 6.60
N GLY A 105 -5.76 -11.02 7.33
CA GLY A 105 -6.92 -11.01 8.22
C GLY A 105 -8.24 -11.17 7.44
N ALA A 106 -8.38 -10.45 6.31
CA ALA A 106 -9.55 -10.56 5.44
C ALA A 106 -9.61 -11.91 4.70
N ILE A 107 -8.46 -12.48 4.32
CA ILE A 107 -8.40 -13.82 3.72
C ILE A 107 -8.90 -14.87 4.71
N ARG A 108 -8.54 -14.75 5.99
CA ARG A 108 -8.96 -15.66 7.05
C ARG A 108 -10.43 -15.50 7.42
N ASP A 109 -10.89 -14.26 7.53
CA ASP A 109 -12.28 -13.90 7.81
C ASP A 109 -12.74 -12.75 6.90
N PRO A 110 -13.37 -13.08 5.75
CA PRO A 110 -13.88 -12.08 4.83
C PRO A 110 -14.95 -11.15 5.42
N SER A 111 -15.62 -11.55 6.50
CA SER A 111 -16.65 -10.74 7.16
C SER A 111 -16.06 -9.51 7.86
N LEU A 112 -14.76 -9.52 8.16
CA LEU A 112 -14.02 -8.42 8.80
C LEU A 112 -14.15 -7.12 8.01
N ILE A 113 -14.07 -7.18 6.67
CA ILE A 113 -14.18 -5.98 5.81
C ILE A 113 -15.55 -5.31 5.99
N GLY A 114 -16.63 -6.09 5.88
CA GLY A 114 -18.00 -5.56 6.02
C GLY A 114 -18.29 -5.04 7.43
N ALA A 115 -17.78 -5.73 8.44
CA ALA A 115 -17.93 -5.30 9.83
C ALA A 115 -17.16 -4.00 10.12
N ALA A 116 -15.94 -3.86 9.58
CA ALA A 116 -15.13 -2.65 9.69
C ALA A 116 -15.77 -1.48 8.93
N ALA A 117 -16.20 -1.70 7.68
CA ALA A 117 -16.87 -0.67 6.88
C ALA A 117 -18.15 -0.16 7.55
N LYS A 118 -18.96 -1.06 8.13
CA LYS A 118 -20.17 -0.68 8.87
C LYS A 118 -19.86 0.16 10.12
N ARG A 119 -18.74 -0.11 10.79
CA ARG A 119 -18.40 0.54 12.07
C ARG A 119 -17.65 1.85 11.87
N TYR A 120 -16.74 1.93 10.90
CA TYR A 120 -15.81 3.06 10.72
C TYR A 120 -16.01 3.82 9.40
N GLY A 121 -16.86 3.30 8.51
CA GLY A 121 -17.02 3.79 7.14
C GLY A 121 -16.08 3.07 6.17
N ASP A 122 -16.52 2.89 4.94
CA ASP A 122 -15.77 2.24 3.86
C ASP A 122 -14.44 2.96 3.56
N GLN A 123 -14.43 4.29 3.66
CA GLN A 123 -13.24 5.12 3.45
C GLN A 123 -12.08 4.80 4.42
N CYS A 124 -12.36 4.17 5.57
CA CYS A 124 -11.33 3.73 6.52
C CYS A 124 -10.77 2.34 6.20
N VAL A 125 -11.39 1.58 5.29
CA VAL A 125 -11.04 0.19 5.00
C VAL A 125 -10.27 0.08 3.69
N VAL A 126 -8.99 -0.27 3.77
CA VAL A 126 -8.13 -0.51 2.63
C VAL A 126 -7.88 -2.01 2.50
N LEU A 127 -8.26 -2.59 1.35
CA LEU A 127 -7.87 -3.95 1.01
C LEU A 127 -6.46 -3.92 0.42
N SER A 128 -5.48 -4.54 1.07
CA SER A 128 -4.18 -4.83 0.46
C SER A 128 -4.18 -6.24 -0.11
N VAL A 129 -3.74 -6.39 -1.35
CA VAL A 129 -3.70 -7.70 -2.02
C VAL A 129 -2.32 -7.92 -2.61
N ASP A 130 -1.63 -8.95 -2.11
CA ASP A 130 -0.38 -9.43 -2.71
C ASP A 130 -0.76 -10.41 -3.83
N ILE A 131 -0.36 -10.08 -5.06
CA ILE A 131 -0.74 -10.83 -6.26
C ILE A 131 0.51 -11.33 -6.98
N LYS A 132 0.45 -12.57 -7.42
CA LYS A 132 1.49 -13.20 -8.26
C LYS A 132 0.84 -13.92 -9.44
N ARG A 133 1.54 -13.96 -10.58
CA ARG A 133 1.15 -14.84 -11.70
C ARG A 133 1.59 -16.27 -11.41
N VAL A 134 0.61 -17.18 -11.44
CA VAL A 134 0.84 -18.63 -11.33
C VAL A 134 0.06 -19.28 -12.46
N ASP A 135 0.77 -20.00 -13.34
CA ASP A 135 0.18 -20.66 -14.51
C ASP A 135 -0.67 -19.75 -15.40
N GLY A 136 -0.29 -18.48 -15.53
CA GLY A 136 -1.00 -17.46 -16.32
C GLY A 136 -2.19 -16.78 -15.61
N GLU A 137 -2.52 -17.18 -14.40
CA GLU A 137 -3.58 -16.59 -13.58
C GLU A 137 -3.04 -15.64 -12.51
N PHE A 138 -3.82 -14.60 -12.17
CA PHE A 138 -3.52 -13.74 -11.04
C PHE A 138 -4.03 -14.40 -9.74
N ARG A 139 -3.11 -14.83 -8.87
CA ARG A 139 -3.45 -15.47 -7.59
C ARG A 139 -3.13 -14.59 -6.39
N VAL A 140 -3.98 -14.68 -5.39
CA VAL A 140 -3.81 -13.99 -4.10
C VAL A 140 -2.85 -14.76 -3.21
N PHE A 141 -1.91 -14.02 -2.62
CA PHE A 141 -0.97 -14.54 -1.64
C PHE A 141 -1.24 -13.95 -0.25
N ALA A 142 -1.01 -14.75 0.77
CA ALA A 142 -1.13 -14.38 2.18
C ALA A 142 0.25 -14.25 2.85
N ARG A 143 0.26 -13.76 4.11
CA ARG A 143 1.43 -13.69 5.00
C ARG A 143 2.65 -13.01 4.36
N GLY A 144 2.40 -11.86 3.70
CA GLY A 144 3.45 -11.10 3.02
C GLY A 144 4.04 -11.85 1.82
N GLY A 145 3.18 -12.37 0.96
CA GLY A 145 3.55 -13.00 -0.29
C GLY A 145 4.13 -14.42 -0.19
N ARG A 146 4.01 -15.08 0.97
CA ARG A 146 4.62 -16.39 1.23
C ARG A 146 3.71 -17.57 0.88
N ASP A 147 2.42 -17.43 1.10
CA ASP A 147 1.45 -18.53 1.00
C ASP A 147 0.51 -18.29 -0.19
N ASP A 148 0.58 -19.15 -1.22
CA ASP A 148 -0.43 -19.18 -2.28
C ASP A 148 -1.75 -19.65 -1.70
N THR A 149 -2.78 -18.81 -1.80
CA THR A 149 -4.12 -19.15 -1.28
C THR A 149 -4.95 -19.98 -2.27
N GLY A 150 -4.51 -20.10 -3.51
CA GLY A 150 -5.28 -20.68 -4.61
C GLY A 150 -6.45 -19.82 -5.10
N MET A 151 -6.68 -18.64 -4.49
CA MET A 151 -7.78 -17.76 -4.87
C MET A 151 -7.44 -16.91 -6.10
N GLU A 152 -8.37 -16.79 -7.03
CA GLU A 152 -8.29 -15.86 -8.15
C GLU A 152 -8.45 -14.42 -7.65
N ALA A 153 -7.51 -13.55 -8.05
CA ALA A 153 -7.36 -12.23 -7.45
C ALA A 153 -8.48 -11.25 -7.79
N LEU A 154 -8.95 -11.23 -9.05
CA LEU A 154 -9.95 -10.25 -9.49
C LEU A 154 -11.29 -10.48 -8.79
N GLY A 155 -11.75 -11.73 -8.73
CA GLY A 155 -12.97 -12.09 -8.01
C GLY A 155 -12.86 -11.89 -6.51
N TRP A 156 -11.66 -12.07 -5.92
CA TRP A 156 -11.42 -11.75 -4.52
C TRP A 156 -11.58 -10.25 -4.25
N ILE A 157 -10.95 -9.41 -5.07
CA ILE A 157 -11.03 -7.95 -4.97
C ILE A 157 -12.48 -7.47 -5.13
N GLU A 158 -13.21 -7.98 -6.13
CA GLU A 158 -14.63 -7.63 -6.35
C GLU A 158 -15.48 -7.93 -5.10
N ARG A 159 -15.31 -9.12 -4.50
CA ARG A 159 -16.04 -9.50 -3.27
C ARG A 159 -15.70 -8.57 -2.09
N CYS A 160 -14.44 -8.22 -1.91
CA CYS A 160 -14.02 -7.34 -0.83
C CYS A 160 -14.54 -5.91 -1.00
N VAL A 161 -14.53 -5.38 -2.24
CA VAL A 161 -15.10 -4.07 -2.56
C VAL A 161 -16.61 -4.08 -2.35
N ALA A 162 -17.32 -5.12 -2.78
CA ALA A 162 -18.75 -5.28 -2.52
C ALA A 162 -19.08 -5.39 -1.02
N ALA A 163 -18.16 -5.93 -0.21
CA ALA A 163 -18.30 -6.00 1.24
C ALA A 163 -18.01 -4.67 1.95
N GLY A 164 -17.39 -3.67 1.28
CA GLY A 164 -17.18 -2.34 1.84
C GLY A 164 -15.70 -1.90 1.92
N ALA A 165 -14.78 -2.54 1.20
CA ALA A 165 -13.44 -1.97 1.03
C ALA A 165 -13.51 -0.71 0.18
N GLY A 166 -13.12 0.44 0.74
CA GLY A 166 -13.21 1.73 0.07
C GLY A 166 -11.98 2.09 -0.77
N GLU A 167 -10.90 1.33 -0.65
CA GLU A 167 -9.66 1.48 -1.43
C GLU A 167 -8.97 0.12 -1.58
N VAL A 168 -8.24 -0.07 -2.68
CA VAL A 168 -7.48 -1.30 -2.94
C VAL A 168 -6.01 -0.96 -3.21
N VAL A 169 -5.09 -1.51 -2.44
CA VAL A 169 -3.65 -1.53 -2.73
C VAL A 169 -3.34 -2.85 -3.43
N VAL A 170 -2.90 -2.76 -4.67
CA VAL A 170 -2.50 -3.91 -5.49
C VAL A 170 -0.98 -4.00 -5.48
N ASN A 171 -0.45 -5.02 -4.83
CA ASN A 171 0.98 -5.26 -4.73
C ASN A 171 1.39 -6.43 -5.64
N SER A 172 2.13 -6.14 -6.70
CA SER A 172 2.66 -7.17 -7.60
C SER A 172 3.92 -7.78 -7.01
N ILE A 173 3.84 -9.05 -6.61
CA ILE A 173 5.02 -9.81 -6.11
C ILE A 173 6.06 -9.98 -7.23
N ASP A 174 5.60 -10.18 -8.48
CA ASP A 174 6.49 -10.42 -9.62
C ASP A 174 7.38 -9.22 -9.94
N THR A 175 6.93 -8.01 -9.62
CA THR A 175 7.68 -6.77 -9.90
C THR A 175 8.26 -6.10 -8.65
N ASP A 176 7.89 -6.52 -7.42
CA ASP A 176 8.35 -5.85 -6.20
C ASP A 176 9.87 -5.91 -6.04
N GLY A 177 10.48 -4.73 -5.85
CA GLY A 177 11.92 -4.57 -5.70
C GLY A 177 12.74 -4.73 -7.00
N VAL A 178 12.11 -5.15 -8.11
CA VAL A 178 12.81 -5.38 -9.40
C VAL A 178 13.18 -4.06 -10.09
N LYS A 179 12.44 -2.97 -9.82
CA LYS A 179 12.64 -1.63 -10.43
C LYS A 179 12.50 -1.61 -11.96
N GLY A 180 11.68 -2.50 -12.51
CA GLY A 180 11.43 -2.63 -13.96
C GLY A 180 10.11 -2.01 -14.41
N GLY A 181 9.45 -1.24 -13.57
CA GLY A 181 8.12 -0.65 -13.81
C GLY A 181 6.99 -1.41 -13.13
N PHE A 182 5.85 -0.75 -13.01
CA PHE A 182 4.62 -1.33 -12.44
C PHE A 182 4.01 -2.40 -13.34
N ASP A 183 3.28 -3.35 -12.77
CA ASP A 183 2.54 -4.35 -13.51
C ASP A 183 1.26 -3.76 -14.13
N LEU A 184 1.40 -3.16 -15.31
CA LEU A 184 0.33 -2.44 -15.98
C LEU A 184 -0.84 -3.33 -16.38
N GLU A 185 -0.58 -4.58 -16.77
CA GLU A 185 -1.61 -5.54 -17.17
C GLU A 185 -2.51 -5.90 -15.97
N MET A 186 -1.90 -6.28 -14.83
CA MET A 186 -2.62 -6.59 -13.60
C MET A 186 -3.43 -5.38 -13.12
N LEU A 187 -2.84 -4.19 -13.11
CA LEU A 187 -3.50 -2.96 -12.69
C LEU A 187 -4.67 -2.59 -13.60
N ALA A 188 -4.52 -2.75 -14.93
CA ALA A 188 -5.61 -2.54 -15.88
C ALA A 188 -6.76 -3.53 -15.65
N ALA A 189 -6.43 -4.81 -15.42
CA ALA A 189 -7.42 -5.84 -15.12
C ALA A 189 -8.21 -5.50 -13.84
N VAL A 190 -7.52 -5.15 -12.74
CA VAL A 190 -8.17 -4.73 -11.48
C VAL A 190 -9.04 -3.49 -11.69
N CYS A 191 -8.48 -2.44 -12.33
CA CYS A 191 -9.22 -1.20 -12.58
C CYS A 191 -10.45 -1.38 -13.47
N SER A 192 -10.52 -2.42 -14.30
CA SER A 192 -11.71 -2.76 -15.08
C SER A 192 -12.87 -3.29 -14.22
N ARG A 193 -12.55 -3.93 -13.10
CA ARG A 193 -13.51 -4.65 -12.23
C ARG A 193 -14.07 -3.81 -11.09
N VAL A 194 -13.31 -2.85 -10.54
CA VAL A 194 -13.73 -2.08 -9.38
C VAL A 194 -13.87 -0.58 -9.68
N ARG A 195 -14.63 0.14 -8.84
CA ARG A 195 -14.85 1.60 -8.97
C ARG A 195 -14.17 2.42 -7.86
N VAL A 196 -13.74 1.76 -6.80
CA VAL A 196 -12.98 2.40 -5.71
C VAL A 196 -11.58 2.79 -6.18
N PRO A 197 -10.90 3.71 -5.48
CA PRO A 197 -9.50 4.04 -5.75
C PRO A 197 -8.60 2.78 -5.74
N VAL A 198 -7.69 2.70 -6.71
CA VAL A 198 -6.68 1.66 -6.81
C VAL A 198 -5.30 2.28 -6.66
N VAL A 199 -4.50 1.76 -5.75
CA VAL A 199 -3.11 2.13 -5.51
C VAL A 199 -2.21 1.05 -6.12
N ALA A 200 -1.31 1.45 -7.02
CA ALA A 200 -0.31 0.57 -7.61
C ALA A 200 0.90 0.43 -6.69
N SER A 201 1.33 -0.79 -6.40
CA SER A 201 2.51 -1.11 -5.59
C SER A 201 3.33 -2.22 -6.24
N GLY A 202 4.65 -2.11 -6.09
CA GLY A 202 5.64 -3.05 -6.66
C GLY A 202 6.12 -2.65 -8.06
N GLY A 203 7.45 -2.57 -8.23
CA GLY A 203 8.11 -2.37 -9.52
C GLY A 203 8.64 -0.98 -9.83
N ALA A 204 8.23 0.07 -9.12
CA ALA A 204 8.72 1.42 -9.36
C ALA A 204 10.25 1.52 -9.22
N GLY A 205 10.94 1.98 -10.27
CA GLY A 205 12.38 2.17 -10.31
C GLY A 205 12.80 3.58 -10.69
N SER A 206 11.90 4.34 -11.38
CA SER A 206 12.21 5.66 -11.92
C SER A 206 10.99 6.56 -12.01
N ILE A 207 11.19 7.85 -12.26
CA ILE A 207 10.11 8.82 -12.56
C ILE A 207 9.31 8.38 -13.80
N ALA A 208 9.99 7.85 -14.81
CA ALA A 208 9.36 7.40 -16.06
C ALA A 208 8.33 6.28 -15.82
N ASP A 209 8.52 5.42 -14.81
CA ASP A 209 7.58 4.36 -14.49
C ASP A 209 6.25 4.91 -13.99
N PHE A 210 6.27 6.00 -13.21
CA PHE A 210 5.04 6.68 -12.77
C PHE A 210 4.33 7.38 -13.93
N VAL A 211 5.07 8.01 -14.86
CA VAL A 211 4.50 8.61 -16.07
C VAL A 211 3.81 7.52 -16.89
N THR A 212 4.50 6.40 -17.11
CA THR A 212 3.98 5.24 -17.85
C THR A 212 2.75 4.66 -17.16
N LEU A 213 2.78 4.47 -15.84
CA LEU A 213 1.65 3.99 -15.04
C LEU A 213 0.39 4.83 -15.28
N PHE A 214 0.48 6.13 -15.02
CA PHE A 214 -0.69 7.01 -15.05
C PHE A 214 -1.22 7.29 -16.45
N ARG A 215 -0.36 7.19 -17.48
CA ARG A 215 -0.79 7.26 -18.89
C ARG A 215 -1.44 5.97 -19.37
N SER A 216 -0.83 4.82 -19.06
CA SER A 216 -1.31 3.51 -19.53
C SER A 216 -2.54 3.02 -18.78
N VAL A 217 -2.64 3.32 -17.48
CA VAL A 217 -3.77 2.92 -16.63
C VAL A 217 -4.35 4.16 -15.92
N PRO A 218 -5.06 5.06 -16.63
CA PRO A 218 -5.54 6.34 -16.08
C PRO A 218 -6.47 6.21 -14.88
N ARG A 219 -7.04 5.03 -14.65
CA ARG A 219 -7.90 4.74 -13.49
C ARG A 219 -7.14 4.46 -12.20
N VAL A 220 -5.86 4.15 -12.24
CA VAL A 220 -5.02 4.07 -11.04
C VAL A 220 -5.00 5.43 -10.36
N SER A 221 -5.27 5.46 -9.05
CA SER A 221 -5.43 6.68 -8.26
C SER A 221 -4.14 7.11 -7.59
N ALA A 222 -3.20 6.18 -7.37
CA ALA A 222 -1.94 6.46 -6.72
C ALA A 222 -0.84 5.47 -7.13
N GLY A 223 0.41 5.94 -7.06
CA GLY A 223 1.59 5.08 -7.11
C GLY A 223 2.29 5.06 -5.76
N LEU A 224 2.51 3.85 -5.24
CA LEU A 224 3.19 3.59 -3.98
C LEU A 224 4.58 3.04 -4.25
N ALA A 225 5.59 3.58 -3.57
CA ALA A 225 6.96 3.08 -3.65
C ALA A 225 7.69 3.25 -2.32
N ALA A 226 8.77 2.50 -2.13
CA ALA A 226 9.59 2.51 -0.93
C ALA A 226 11.06 2.81 -1.27
N SER A 227 11.78 1.86 -1.84
CA SER A 227 13.23 1.90 -2.01
C SER A 227 13.74 3.15 -2.74
N ILE A 228 13.12 3.53 -3.85
CA ILE A 228 13.56 4.68 -4.66
C ILE A 228 13.47 6.00 -3.91
N PHE A 229 12.51 6.12 -2.98
CA PHE A 229 12.36 7.28 -2.12
C PHE A 229 13.32 7.20 -0.92
N HIS A 230 13.42 6.03 -0.29
CA HIS A 230 14.25 5.82 0.90
C HIS A 230 15.76 6.01 0.61
N PHE A 231 16.21 5.60 -0.57
CA PHE A 231 17.61 5.73 -0.98
C PHE A 231 17.90 7.01 -1.75
N GLY A 232 16.90 7.93 -1.87
CA GLY A 232 17.07 9.22 -2.53
C GLY A 232 17.30 9.12 -4.04
N GLU A 233 16.93 7.98 -4.67
CA GLU A 233 17.04 7.80 -6.13
C GLU A 233 16.04 8.68 -6.88
N VAL A 234 14.86 8.93 -6.26
CA VAL A 234 13.81 9.81 -6.75
C VAL A 234 13.36 10.74 -5.62
N ALA A 235 13.41 12.04 -5.84
CA ALA A 235 12.81 13.02 -4.96
C ALA A 235 11.33 13.22 -5.34
N ILE A 236 10.41 13.20 -4.36
CA ILE A 236 8.96 13.33 -4.62
C ILE A 236 8.61 14.66 -5.31
N PRO A 237 9.20 15.82 -4.94
CA PRO A 237 8.93 17.06 -5.64
C PRO A 237 9.34 17.04 -7.13
N ASP A 238 10.46 16.36 -7.46
CA ASP A 238 10.91 16.21 -8.84
C ASP A 238 9.97 15.30 -9.64
N LEU A 239 9.57 14.16 -9.05
CA LEU A 239 8.58 13.27 -9.62
C LEU A 239 7.27 14.03 -9.94
N LYS A 240 6.77 14.82 -9.01
CA LYS A 240 5.52 15.56 -9.21
C LYS A 240 5.65 16.64 -10.28
N ARG A 241 6.79 17.34 -10.36
CA ARG A 241 7.05 18.30 -11.44
C ARG A 241 7.05 17.63 -12.82
N GLU A 242 7.71 16.47 -12.93
CA GLU A 242 7.74 15.71 -14.17
C GLU A 242 6.34 15.19 -14.56
N LEU A 243 5.56 14.70 -13.59
CA LEU A 243 4.17 14.28 -13.82
C LEU A 243 3.32 15.44 -14.33
N ALA A 244 3.41 16.61 -13.69
CA ALA A 244 2.71 17.82 -14.13
C ALA A 244 3.13 18.26 -15.54
N GLY A 245 4.43 18.19 -15.86
CA GLY A 245 4.97 18.45 -17.20
C GLY A 245 4.49 17.46 -18.28
N ASN A 246 4.01 16.30 -17.85
CA ASN A 246 3.42 15.26 -18.68
C ASN A 246 1.87 15.27 -18.69
N ASP A 247 1.22 16.38 -18.32
CA ASP A 247 -0.24 16.56 -18.23
C ASP A 247 -0.93 15.60 -17.27
N ILE A 248 -0.21 15.05 -16.28
CA ILE A 248 -0.76 14.21 -15.22
C ILE A 248 -1.08 15.10 -14.02
N ASN A 249 -2.35 15.15 -13.65
CA ASN A 249 -2.81 15.99 -12.54
C ASN A 249 -2.28 15.48 -11.19
N VAL A 250 -1.42 16.26 -10.54
CA VAL A 250 -0.85 16.04 -9.21
C VAL A 250 -0.96 17.31 -8.36
N ARG A 251 -0.90 17.17 -7.05
CA ARG A 251 -0.77 18.32 -6.13
C ARG A 251 0.71 18.66 -5.97
N LEU A 252 1.12 19.84 -6.37
CA LEU A 252 2.47 20.38 -6.20
C LEU A 252 2.68 20.96 -4.81
#